data_7c4dc2050476387e2aa9840dd399e5be
#
_entry.id   7c4dc2050476387e2aa9840dd399e5be
#
_cell.length_a   1.000
_cell.length_b   1.000
_cell.length_c   1.000
_cell.angle_alpha   90.00
_cell.angle_beta   90.00
_cell.angle_gamma   90.00
#
_symmetry.space_group_name_H-M   'P 1'
#
loop_
_entity.id
_entity.type
_entity.pdbx_description
1 polymer ?
#
loop_
_entity_poly.entity_id
_entity_poly.type
_entity_poly.pdbx_seq_one_letter_code
_entity_poly.pdbx_strand_id
1 'polypeptide(L)'
;LYIGQSLNDAQILCPNLQIKEADIFIENRFLKTLQSWAEKFSPLVSIDGKTGLILDITGCGNLFGGENSLINKIEQDCIDMKLTVIIGAADTIGAAWALAHYEDSNSQSYRNGDLIDQEARATRSRSFKRRIGARLMCDSVNTIFSSNKRIAKLGEVDNVLNALPISLLRLSQKEVSELVQLGISNVKELEALPRGPLERRFGLSVLKRLDQAFGRCSEPISNIEPNIYFSVRMTFPEPIELQNDILAATERLLTSLGEKVSKNGNIIKRLQLHFYLINHEEKIIEVNLSQATVSMEKILNLFKLQIEKLNLFFGVDRMRIYVS
;
A
#
# COMPACT_ATOMS: atom_id res chain seq x y z
N LEU A 1 -12.52 -21.77 -1.77
CA LEU A 1 -11.27 -21.32 -1.17
C LEU A 1 -11.44 -19.92 -0.60
N TYR A 2 -10.79 -19.62 0.52
CA TYR A 2 -10.82 -18.30 1.16
C TYR A 2 -9.42 -17.89 1.63
N ILE A 3 -9.20 -16.58 1.79
CA ILE A 3 -7.91 -16.04 2.24
C ILE A 3 -7.67 -16.45 3.69
N GLY A 4 -6.47 -17.00 3.97
CA GLY A 4 -6.11 -17.53 5.30
C GLY A 4 -6.44 -19.00 5.52
N GLN A 5 -7.00 -19.69 4.53
CA GLN A 5 -7.22 -21.13 4.56
C GLN A 5 -5.88 -21.89 4.54
N SER A 6 -5.79 -23.00 5.29
CA SER A 6 -4.58 -23.82 5.26
C SER A 6 -4.35 -24.43 3.87
N LEU A 7 -3.09 -24.58 3.48
CA LEU A 7 -2.74 -25.14 2.17
C LEU A 7 -3.29 -26.56 2.00
N ASN A 8 -3.23 -27.37 3.05
CA ASN A 8 -3.74 -28.75 3.00
C ASN A 8 -5.25 -28.78 2.75
N ASP A 9 -6.01 -27.94 3.46
CA ASP A 9 -7.46 -27.86 3.25
C ASP A 9 -7.83 -27.35 1.86
N ALA A 10 -7.04 -26.38 1.36
CA ALA A 10 -7.22 -25.85 0.00
C ALA A 10 -6.96 -26.91 -1.07
N GLN A 11 -5.93 -27.75 -0.90
CA GLN A 11 -5.62 -28.86 -1.82
C GLN A 11 -6.67 -29.98 -1.78
N ILE A 12 -7.24 -30.26 -0.61
CA ILE A 12 -8.34 -31.24 -0.49
C ILE A 12 -9.57 -30.76 -1.28
N LEU A 13 -9.89 -29.47 -1.21
CA LEU A 13 -11.02 -28.89 -1.92
C LEU A 13 -10.76 -28.72 -3.42
N CYS A 14 -9.52 -28.47 -3.79
CA CYS A 14 -9.07 -28.23 -5.17
C CYS A 14 -7.78 -29.01 -5.45
N PRO A 15 -7.84 -30.29 -5.88
CA PRO A 15 -6.64 -31.10 -6.13
C PRO A 15 -5.70 -30.52 -7.20
N ASN A 16 -6.23 -29.75 -8.14
CA ASN A 16 -5.45 -29.12 -9.22
C ASN A 16 -4.99 -27.70 -8.88
N LEU A 17 -4.92 -27.34 -7.58
CA LEU A 17 -4.51 -26.01 -7.15
C LEU A 17 -3.04 -25.75 -7.52
N GLN A 18 -2.80 -24.68 -8.28
CA GLN A 18 -1.46 -24.20 -8.54
C GLN A 18 -0.96 -23.40 -7.34
N ILE A 19 0.20 -23.80 -6.82
CA ILE A 19 0.81 -23.17 -5.65
C ILE A 19 1.99 -22.34 -6.13
N LYS A 20 2.08 -21.10 -5.66
CA LYS A 20 3.21 -20.21 -5.86
C LYS A 20 3.58 -19.56 -4.56
N GLU A 21 4.86 -19.60 -4.20
CA GLU A 21 5.36 -18.90 -3.03
C GLU A 21 5.32 -17.39 -3.24
N ALA A 22 4.96 -16.67 -2.17
CA ALA A 22 4.97 -15.20 -2.18
C ALA A 22 6.41 -14.68 -2.10
N ASP A 23 6.78 -13.78 -2.99
CA ASP A 23 8.06 -13.08 -2.95
C ASP A 23 7.86 -11.67 -2.38
N ILE A 24 8.14 -11.52 -1.09
CA ILE A 24 7.96 -10.26 -0.36
C ILE A 24 8.80 -9.12 -0.96
N PHE A 25 9.96 -9.42 -1.54
CA PHE A 25 10.81 -8.39 -2.16
C PHE A 25 10.19 -7.86 -3.45
N ILE A 26 9.68 -8.75 -4.28
CA ILE A 26 8.99 -8.37 -5.53
C ILE A 26 7.71 -7.61 -5.20
N GLU A 27 6.92 -8.08 -4.22
CA GLU A 27 5.69 -7.40 -3.78
C GLU A 27 5.96 -5.99 -3.26
N ASN A 28 6.94 -5.81 -2.37
CA ASN A 28 7.34 -4.50 -1.85
C ASN A 28 7.87 -3.57 -2.95
N ARG A 29 8.65 -4.10 -3.89
CA ARG A 29 9.14 -3.34 -5.03
C ARG A 29 8.00 -2.90 -5.95
N PHE A 30 7.02 -3.76 -6.14
CA PHE A 30 5.83 -3.44 -6.92
C PHE A 30 5.01 -2.32 -6.26
N LEU A 31 4.76 -2.41 -4.93
CA LEU A 31 4.08 -1.34 -4.19
C LEU A 31 4.81 0.01 -4.27
N LYS A 32 6.15 0.01 -4.19
CA LYS A 32 6.94 1.24 -4.40
C LYS A 32 6.79 1.79 -5.81
N THR A 33 6.73 0.93 -6.82
CA THR A 33 6.48 1.36 -8.20
C THR A 33 5.09 1.96 -8.37
N LEU A 34 4.08 1.35 -7.73
CA LEU A 34 2.72 1.90 -7.69
C LEU A 34 2.64 3.22 -6.92
N GLN A 35 3.39 3.36 -5.82
CA GLN A 35 3.50 4.63 -5.10
C GLN A 35 4.02 5.74 -6.03
N SER A 36 5.16 5.51 -6.70
CA SER A 36 5.72 6.48 -7.65
C SER A 36 4.78 6.76 -8.84
N TRP A 37 4.03 5.75 -9.29
CA TRP A 37 2.99 5.95 -10.30
C TRP A 37 1.85 6.83 -9.80
N ALA A 38 1.45 6.69 -8.55
CA ALA A 38 0.36 7.43 -7.94
C ALA A 38 0.71 8.91 -7.67
N GLU A 39 2.00 9.28 -7.60
CA GLU A 39 2.49 10.65 -7.43
C GLU A 39 1.99 11.59 -8.56
N LYS A 40 1.63 11.07 -9.72
CA LYS A 40 1.00 11.87 -10.80
C LYS A 40 -0.39 12.41 -10.43
N PHE A 41 -1.06 11.83 -9.43
CA PHE A 41 -2.39 12.23 -8.97
C PHE A 41 -2.34 13.10 -7.72
N SER A 42 -1.36 12.86 -6.85
CA SER A 42 -1.18 13.59 -5.60
C SER A 42 0.30 13.60 -5.19
N PRO A 43 0.82 14.72 -4.68
CA PRO A 43 2.17 14.78 -4.14
C PRO A 43 2.33 14.01 -2.82
N LEU A 44 1.22 13.69 -2.14
CA LEU A 44 1.19 13.01 -0.86
C LEU A 44 0.66 11.59 -1.02
N VAL A 45 1.57 10.64 -1.24
CA VAL A 45 1.25 9.21 -1.41
C VAL A 45 2.04 8.38 -0.41
N SER A 46 1.34 7.53 0.35
CA SER A 46 1.93 6.61 1.31
C SER A 46 1.50 5.17 1.03
N ILE A 47 2.38 4.22 1.31
CA ILE A 47 2.03 2.80 1.30
C ILE A 47 1.29 2.46 2.60
N ASP A 48 0.17 1.76 2.48
CA ASP A 48 -0.61 1.24 3.60
C ASP A 48 -0.55 -0.29 3.64
N GLY A 49 0.08 -0.81 4.67
CA GLY A 49 0.25 -2.26 4.84
C GLY A 49 1.01 -2.92 3.68
N LYS A 50 0.49 -4.05 3.20
CA LYS A 50 1.11 -4.86 2.13
C LYS A 50 0.44 -4.72 0.77
N THR A 51 -0.74 -4.12 0.71
CA THR A 51 -1.60 -4.16 -0.49
C THR A 51 -2.29 -2.84 -0.81
N GLY A 52 -2.06 -1.79 -0.02
CA GLY A 52 -2.77 -0.52 -0.13
C GLY A 52 -1.88 0.69 -0.39
N LEU A 53 -2.48 1.73 -0.94
CA LEU A 53 -1.92 3.07 -1.03
C LEU A 53 -2.92 4.07 -0.45
N ILE A 54 -2.40 5.08 0.25
CA ILE A 54 -3.17 6.22 0.73
C ILE A 54 -2.67 7.45 -0.02
N LEU A 55 -3.61 8.19 -0.62
CA LEU A 55 -3.34 9.43 -1.35
C LEU A 55 -4.12 10.57 -0.69
N ASP A 56 -3.45 11.69 -0.43
CA ASP A 56 -4.15 12.93 -0.10
C ASP A 56 -4.43 13.69 -1.39
N ILE A 57 -5.69 13.71 -1.79
CA ILE A 57 -6.14 14.37 -3.03
C ILE A 57 -6.64 15.80 -2.80
N THR A 58 -6.45 16.35 -1.59
CA THR A 58 -6.86 17.71 -1.24
C THR A 58 -6.25 18.71 -2.20
N GLY A 59 -7.10 19.50 -2.87
CA GLY A 59 -6.71 20.48 -3.87
C GLY A 59 -6.31 19.91 -5.24
N CYS A 60 -6.10 18.61 -5.38
CA CYS A 60 -5.72 17.98 -6.66
C CYS A 60 -6.90 17.84 -7.63
N GLY A 61 -8.12 17.77 -7.11
CA GLY A 61 -9.32 17.57 -7.93
C GLY A 61 -9.48 18.58 -9.08
N ASN A 62 -9.10 19.83 -8.85
CA ASN A 62 -9.22 20.90 -9.88
C ASN A 62 -8.38 20.61 -11.13
N LEU A 63 -7.26 19.90 -11.00
CA LEU A 63 -6.38 19.55 -12.12
C LEU A 63 -7.00 18.47 -13.03
N PHE A 64 -7.96 17.73 -12.52
CA PHE A 64 -8.58 16.59 -13.21
C PHE A 64 -10.08 16.79 -13.51
N GLY A 65 -10.61 18.02 -13.30
CA GLY A 65 -12.04 18.30 -13.52
C GLY A 65 -12.95 17.83 -12.39
N GLY A 66 -12.42 17.73 -11.16
CA GLY A 66 -13.14 17.36 -9.95
C GLY A 66 -12.65 16.03 -9.35
N GLU A 67 -12.96 15.79 -8.06
CA GLU A 67 -12.55 14.60 -7.32
C GLU A 67 -13.07 13.30 -7.96
N ASN A 68 -14.33 13.28 -8.39
CA ASN A 68 -14.90 12.11 -9.06
C ASN A 68 -14.18 11.79 -10.38
N SER A 69 -13.77 12.81 -11.14
CA SER A 69 -13.02 12.63 -12.37
C SER A 69 -11.62 12.09 -12.11
N LEU A 70 -10.97 12.59 -11.05
CA LEU A 70 -9.68 12.07 -10.57
C LEU A 70 -9.76 10.58 -10.18
N ILE A 71 -10.77 10.22 -9.39
CA ILE A 71 -11.00 8.82 -8.95
C ILE A 71 -11.27 7.92 -10.16
N ASN A 72 -12.10 8.39 -11.12
CA ASN A 72 -12.34 7.66 -12.36
C ASN A 72 -11.07 7.43 -13.16
N LYS A 73 -10.19 8.43 -13.20
CA LYS A 73 -8.90 8.31 -13.90
C LYS A 73 -7.96 7.31 -13.22
N ILE A 74 -7.91 7.32 -11.89
CA ILE A 74 -7.12 6.32 -11.12
C ILE A 74 -7.62 4.91 -11.41
N GLU A 75 -8.94 4.69 -11.38
CA GLU A 75 -9.53 3.37 -11.66
C GLU A 75 -9.22 2.91 -13.08
N GLN A 76 -9.40 3.80 -14.09
CA GLN A 76 -9.12 3.46 -15.48
C GLN A 76 -7.66 3.08 -15.69
N ASP A 77 -6.74 3.84 -15.13
CA ASP A 77 -5.31 3.55 -15.22
C ASP A 77 -4.94 2.22 -14.53
N CYS A 78 -5.62 1.88 -13.41
CA CYS A 78 -5.45 0.57 -12.77
C CYS A 78 -5.98 -0.57 -13.65
N ILE A 79 -7.13 -0.39 -14.29
CA ILE A 79 -7.71 -1.37 -15.24
C ILE A 79 -6.75 -1.59 -16.41
N ASP A 80 -6.18 -0.51 -16.97
CA ASP A 80 -5.21 -0.57 -18.07
C ASP A 80 -3.95 -1.34 -17.67
N MET A 81 -3.53 -1.23 -16.39
CA MET A 81 -2.45 -2.03 -15.80
C MET A 81 -2.88 -3.46 -15.42
N LYS A 82 -4.14 -3.86 -15.66
CA LYS A 82 -4.73 -5.16 -15.26
C LYS A 82 -4.72 -5.39 -13.75
N LEU A 83 -4.87 -4.33 -12.97
CA LEU A 83 -4.97 -4.39 -11.52
C LEU A 83 -6.43 -4.28 -11.09
N THR A 84 -6.86 -5.17 -10.21
CA THR A 84 -8.14 -5.07 -9.51
C THR A 84 -7.94 -4.20 -8.28
N VAL A 85 -8.65 -3.08 -8.22
CA VAL A 85 -8.57 -2.12 -7.10
C VAL A 85 -9.95 -1.87 -6.52
N ILE A 86 -9.98 -1.56 -5.23
CA ILE A 86 -11.14 -1.02 -4.52
C ILE A 86 -10.72 0.34 -4.00
N ILE A 87 -11.47 1.37 -4.36
CA ILE A 87 -11.15 2.75 -4.01
C ILE A 87 -12.15 3.23 -2.96
N GLY A 88 -11.64 3.68 -1.80
CA GLY A 88 -12.38 4.38 -0.76
C GLY A 88 -11.96 5.83 -0.73
N ALA A 89 -12.89 6.77 -0.77
CA ALA A 89 -12.61 8.20 -0.66
C ALA A 89 -13.50 8.85 0.40
N ALA A 90 -12.90 9.63 1.28
CA ALA A 90 -13.57 10.34 2.37
C ALA A 90 -12.69 11.48 2.90
N ASP A 91 -13.25 12.33 3.76
CA ASP A 91 -12.54 13.46 4.38
C ASP A 91 -11.43 13.04 5.35
N THR A 92 -11.42 11.79 5.81
CA THR A 92 -10.43 11.27 6.74
C THR A 92 -9.82 9.97 6.22
N ILE A 93 -8.56 9.73 6.56
CA ILE A 93 -7.85 8.49 6.19
C ILE A 93 -8.57 7.27 6.77
N GLY A 94 -9.03 7.36 8.03
CA GLY A 94 -9.74 6.25 8.68
C GLY A 94 -11.05 5.89 7.98
N ALA A 95 -11.83 6.89 7.56
CA ALA A 95 -13.07 6.67 6.82
C ALA A 95 -12.81 6.15 5.39
N ALA A 96 -11.85 6.71 4.67
CA ALA A 96 -11.46 6.25 3.34
C ALA A 96 -10.99 4.79 3.39
N TRP A 97 -10.19 4.43 4.38
CA TRP A 97 -9.74 3.06 4.61
C TRP A 97 -10.90 2.11 4.91
N ALA A 98 -11.82 2.52 5.79
CA ALA A 98 -12.99 1.74 6.14
C ALA A 98 -13.87 1.47 4.91
N LEU A 99 -14.07 2.48 4.06
CA LEU A 99 -14.79 2.34 2.81
C LEU A 99 -14.10 1.39 1.83
N ALA A 100 -12.79 1.47 1.68
CA ALA A 100 -12.04 0.58 0.79
C ALA A 100 -12.11 -0.88 1.24
N HIS A 101 -12.15 -1.15 2.55
CA HIS A 101 -12.14 -2.50 3.13
C HIS A 101 -13.53 -3.04 3.50
N TYR A 102 -14.58 -2.26 3.28
CA TYR A 102 -15.94 -2.75 3.53
C TYR A 102 -16.27 -3.86 2.54
N GLU A 103 -16.62 -5.04 3.04
CA GLU A 103 -17.18 -6.13 2.23
C GLU A 103 -18.67 -6.22 2.53
N ASP A 104 -19.49 -6.15 1.49
CA ASP A 104 -20.93 -6.28 1.68
C ASP A 104 -21.26 -7.69 2.24
N SER A 105 -21.99 -7.75 3.34
CA SER A 105 -22.34 -9.01 4.03
C SER A 105 -23.07 -10.01 3.13
N ASN A 106 -23.61 -9.55 2.01
CA ASN A 106 -24.19 -10.43 0.98
C ASN A 106 -23.12 -11.22 0.19
N SER A 107 -21.88 -10.75 0.13
CA SER A 107 -20.77 -11.49 -0.51
C SER A 107 -20.11 -12.53 0.40
N GLN A 108 -20.30 -12.41 1.72
CA GLN A 108 -19.77 -13.39 2.69
C GLN A 108 -20.62 -14.67 2.79
N SER A 109 -21.89 -14.65 2.33
CA SER A 109 -22.75 -15.84 2.38
C SER A 109 -22.25 -17.02 1.56
N TYR A 110 -21.37 -16.78 0.58
CA TYR A 110 -20.72 -17.84 -0.21
C TYR A 110 -19.41 -18.36 0.40
N ARG A 111 -18.88 -17.74 1.46
CA ARG A 111 -17.56 -18.08 2.03
C ARG A 111 -17.59 -19.04 3.21
N ASN A 112 -18.74 -19.22 3.88
CA ASN A 112 -18.87 -20.12 5.03
C ASN A 112 -19.70 -21.36 4.63
N GLY A 113 -18.98 -22.44 4.32
CA GLY A 113 -19.49 -23.67 3.72
C GLY A 113 -20.32 -24.60 4.63
N ASP A 114 -21.14 -24.10 5.54
CA ASP A 114 -22.05 -24.94 6.32
C ASP A 114 -23.49 -24.45 6.20
N LEU A 115 -24.24 -25.07 5.28
CA LEU A 115 -25.66 -24.78 5.00
C LEU A 115 -26.55 -24.89 6.26
N ILE A 116 -26.22 -25.77 7.18
CA ILE A 116 -26.99 -26.04 8.42
C ILE A 116 -26.79 -24.86 9.40
N ASP A 117 -25.59 -24.28 9.49
CA ASP A 117 -25.31 -23.14 10.37
C ASP A 117 -25.89 -21.83 9.80
N GLN A 118 -26.06 -21.74 8.47
CA GLN A 118 -26.69 -20.59 7.80
C GLN A 118 -28.19 -20.50 8.10
N GLU A 119 -28.93 -21.60 8.15
CA GLU A 119 -30.36 -21.59 8.52
C GLU A 119 -30.54 -21.18 9.99
N ALA A 120 -29.71 -21.65 10.91
CA ALA A 120 -29.74 -21.25 12.31
C ALA A 120 -29.42 -19.78 12.52
N ARG A 121 -28.46 -19.22 11.77
CA ARG A 121 -28.12 -17.79 11.79
C ARG A 121 -29.18 -16.92 11.13
N ALA A 122 -29.76 -17.35 10.02
CA ALA A 122 -30.86 -16.65 9.34
C ALA A 122 -32.10 -16.55 10.21
N THR A 123 -32.42 -17.57 10.99
CA THR A 123 -33.58 -17.59 11.90
C THR A 123 -33.36 -16.64 13.09
N ARG A 124 -32.14 -16.61 13.67
CA ARG A 124 -31.78 -15.66 14.74
C ARG A 124 -31.74 -14.21 14.22
N SER A 125 -31.22 -13.97 13.03
CA SER A 125 -31.18 -12.64 12.40
C SER A 125 -32.58 -12.11 12.08
N ARG A 126 -33.56 -12.97 11.68
CA ARG A 126 -34.96 -12.56 11.43
C ARG A 126 -35.68 -12.16 12.71
N SER A 127 -35.41 -12.82 13.84
CA SER A 127 -35.97 -12.43 15.13
C SER A 127 -35.39 -11.12 15.67
N PHE A 128 -34.14 -10.83 15.37
CA PHE A 128 -33.46 -9.57 15.75
C PHE A 128 -33.90 -8.39 14.85
N LYS A 129 -34.06 -8.61 13.53
CA LYS A 129 -34.54 -7.58 12.58
C LYS A 129 -36.00 -7.13 12.85
N ARG A 130 -36.82 -7.94 13.52
CA ARG A 130 -38.16 -7.54 13.91
C ARG A 130 -38.23 -6.53 15.06
N ARG A 131 -37.14 -6.36 15.82
CA ARG A 131 -37.09 -5.46 16.99
C ARG A 131 -36.50 -4.08 16.73
N ILE A 132 -35.81 -3.88 15.63
CA ILE A 132 -35.16 -2.59 15.30
C ILE A 132 -35.68 -2.18 13.92
N GLY A 133 -36.30 -0.99 13.86
CA GLY A 133 -36.78 -0.35 12.63
C GLY A 133 -35.65 0.03 11.67
N ALA A 134 -34.87 -0.94 11.23
CA ALA A 134 -33.68 -0.79 10.39
C ALA A 134 -34.01 -0.61 8.89
N ARG A 135 -35.26 -0.36 8.52
CA ARG A 135 -35.66 -0.31 7.10
C ARG A 135 -35.35 0.99 6.38
N LEU A 136 -34.97 2.07 7.10
CA LEU A 136 -34.72 3.38 6.50
C LEU A 136 -33.23 3.75 6.35
N MET A 137 -32.28 2.96 6.92
CA MET A 137 -30.83 3.22 6.78
C MET A 137 -30.15 2.37 5.69
N CYS A 138 -30.81 1.33 5.19
CA CYS A 138 -30.18 0.40 4.25
C CYS A 138 -30.07 0.97 2.81
N ASP A 139 -30.98 1.86 2.43
CA ASP A 139 -31.03 2.36 1.04
C ASP A 139 -29.94 3.41 0.75
N SER A 140 -29.59 4.24 1.73
CA SER A 140 -28.51 5.23 1.58
C SER A 140 -27.12 4.59 1.56
N VAL A 141 -26.92 3.52 2.32
CA VAL A 141 -25.64 2.79 2.34
C VAL A 141 -25.47 1.98 1.05
N ASN A 142 -26.52 1.31 0.57
CA ASN A 142 -26.45 0.53 -0.67
C ASN A 142 -26.15 1.39 -1.92
N THR A 143 -26.52 2.67 -1.93
CA THR A 143 -26.21 3.57 -3.04
C THR A 143 -24.72 3.94 -3.10
N ILE A 144 -24.05 3.96 -1.95
CA ILE A 144 -22.60 4.26 -1.84
C ILE A 144 -21.74 3.06 -2.27
N PHE A 145 -22.27 1.82 -2.12
CA PHE A 145 -21.49 0.59 -2.28
C PHE A 145 -21.77 -0.18 -3.59
N SER A 146 -22.46 0.41 -4.56
CA SER A 146 -22.86 -0.28 -5.80
C SER A 146 -21.72 -0.47 -6.84
N SER A 147 -20.52 0.03 -6.57
CA SER A 147 -19.36 -0.06 -7.46
C SER A 147 -18.08 -0.35 -6.68
N ASN A 148 -16.98 -0.64 -7.39
CA ASN A 148 -15.63 -0.71 -6.81
C ASN A 148 -15.15 0.63 -6.23
N LYS A 149 -15.93 1.70 -6.37
CA LYS A 149 -15.72 3.04 -5.85
C LYS A 149 -16.69 3.31 -4.72
N ARG A 150 -16.14 3.62 -3.57
CA ARG A 150 -16.90 3.88 -2.35
C ARG A 150 -16.52 5.26 -1.85
N ILE A 151 -17.36 6.24 -2.19
CA ILE A 151 -17.07 7.65 -1.97
C ILE A 151 -18.08 8.20 -0.95
N ALA A 152 -17.58 8.68 0.19
CA ALA A 152 -18.36 9.50 1.11
C ALA A 152 -18.33 10.95 0.61
N LYS A 153 -19.49 11.59 0.55
CA LYS A 153 -19.56 13.03 0.23
C LYS A 153 -18.97 13.84 1.38
N LEU A 154 -18.48 15.00 1.04
CA LEU A 154 -17.93 15.97 2.00
C LEU A 154 -18.94 16.24 3.14
N GLY A 155 -18.52 16.03 4.39
CA GLY A 155 -19.35 16.21 5.58
C GLY A 155 -20.32 15.06 5.90
N GLU A 156 -20.39 13.98 5.11
CA GLU A 156 -21.24 12.82 5.39
C GLU A 156 -20.49 11.67 6.08
N VAL A 157 -19.23 11.87 6.45
CA VAL A 157 -18.35 10.85 7.05
C VAL A 157 -18.96 10.23 8.29
N ASP A 158 -19.59 11.02 9.17
CA ASP A 158 -20.20 10.54 10.41
C ASP A 158 -21.34 9.55 10.14
N ASN A 159 -22.20 9.86 9.16
CA ASN A 159 -23.32 8.98 8.78
C ASN A 159 -22.83 7.66 8.20
N VAL A 160 -21.80 7.73 7.38
CA VAL A 160 -21.20 6.56 6.73
C VAL A 160 -20.52 5.68 7.77
N LEU A 161 -19.65 6.24 8.63
CA LEU A 161 -18.91 5.50 9.65
C LEU A 161 -19.84 4.84 10.66
N ASN A 162 -20.88 5.53 11.10
CA ASN A 162 -21.82 5.01 12.09
C ASN A 162 -22.52 3.73 11.65
N ALA A 163 -22.67 3.51 10.34
CA ALA A 163 -23.29 2.31 9.78
C ALA A 163 -22.31 1.14 9.62
N LEU A 164 -21.00 1.38 9.74
CA LEU A 164 -19.95 0.38 9.47
C LEU A 164 -19.66 -0.50 10.71
N PRO A 165 -19.22 -1.75 10.50
CA PRO A 165 -18.76 -2.62 11.57
C PRO A 165 -17.42 -2.12 12.16
N ILE A 166 -17.21 -2.36 13.47
CA ILE A 166 -16.02 -1.94 14.21
C ILE A 166 -14.72 -2.51 13.66
N SER A 167 -14.75 -3.65 12.97
CA SER A 167 -13.58 -4.26 12.31
C SER A 167 -12.92 -3.34 11.28
N LEU A 168 -13.64 -2.33 10.79
CA LEU A 168 -13.16 -1.36 9.81
C LEU A 168 -12.48 -0.12 10.43
N LEU A 169 -12.33 -0.06 11.76
CA LEU A 169 -11.59 1.00 12.44
C LEU A 169 -10.07 0.74 12.55
N ARG A 170 -9.52 -0.21 11.79
CA ARG A 170 -8.08 -0.60 11.88
C ARG A 170 -7.65 -1.01 13.29
N LEU A 171 -8.57 -1.63 14.03
CA LEU A 171 -8.32 -2.22 15.35
C LEU A 171 -7.62 -3.58 15.20
N SER A 172 -6.90 -4.00 16.23
CA SER A 172 -6.36 -5.36 16.26
C SER A 172 -7.48 -6.41 16.34
N GLN A 173 -7.25 -7.60 15.81
CA GLN A 173 -8.23 -8.68 15.86
C GLN A 173 -8.68 -9.02 17.28
N LYS A 174 -7.78 -8.86 18.27
CA LYS A 174 -8.08 -9.06 19.68
C LYS A 174 -9.07 -8.01 20.19
N GLU A 175 -8.82 -6.71 19.93
CA GLU A 175 -9.72 -5.62 20.32
C GLU A 175 -11.09 -5.79 19.69
N VAL A 176 -11.15 -6.14 18.39
CA VAL A 176 -12.42 -6.41 17.69
C VAL A 176 -13.17 -7.56 18.35
N SER A 177 -12.53 -8.70 18.63
CA SER A 177 -13.19 -9.86 19.26
C SER A 177 -13.71 -9.55 20.66
N GLU A 178 -12.96 -8.82 21.46
CA GLU A 178 -13.39 -8.41 22.81
C GLU A 178 -14.57 -7.43 22.76
N LEU A 179 -14.58 -6.47 21.82
CA LEU A 179 -15.70 -5.56 21.62
C LEU A 179 -16.97 -6.30 21.18
N VAL A 180 -16.84 -7.25 20.25
CA VAL A 180 -17.97 -8.08 19.79
C VAL A 180 -18.53 -8.95 20.93
N GLN A 181 -17.68 -9.50 21.80
CA GLN A 181 -18.12 -10.23 23.01
C GLN A 181 -18.93 -9.36 23.97
N LEU A 182 -18.68 -8.05 24.00
CA LEU A 182 -19.45 -7.07 24.77
C LEU A 182 -20.76 -6.65 24.07
N GLY A 183 -21.04 -7.18 22.89
CA GLY A 183 -22.21 -6.85 22.10
C GLY A 183 -22.05 -5.59 21.24
N ILE A 184 -20.84 -5.04 21.14
CA ILE A 184 -20.53 -3.87 20.32
C ILE A 184 -20.11 -4.39 18.94
N SER A 185 -20.90 -4.12 17.93
CA SER A 185 -20.67 -4.60 16.56
C SER A 185 -20.42 -3.50 15.54
N ASN A 186 -20.98 -2.30 15.82
CA ASN A 186 -20.94 -1.16 14.90
C ASN A 186 -20.22 0.03 15.52
N VAL A 187 -19.69 0.88 14.65
CA VAL A 187 -19.00 2.12 15.06
C VAL A 187 -19.90 3.03 15.88
N LYS A 188 -21.19 3.15 15.52
CA LYS A 188 -22.18 3.92 16.28
C LYS A 188 -22.33 3.46 17.73
N GLU A 189 -22.37 2.14 17.95
CA GLU A 189 -22.46 1.57 19.30
C GLU A 189 -21.21 1.88 20.13
N LEU A 190 -20.04 1.80 19.49
CA LEU A 190 -18.76 2.13 20.11
C LEU A 190 -18.67 3.62 20.47
N GLU A 191 -19.11 4.51 19.57
CA GLU A 191 -19.10 5.96 19.80
C GLU A 191 -20.02 6.39 20.95
N ALA A 192 -21.15 5.71 21.11
CA ALA A 192 -22.11 6.01 22.19
C ALA A 192 -21.60 5.66 23.59
N LEU A 193 -20.50 4.92 23.71
CA LEU A 193 -19.96 4.51 25.00
C LEU A 193 -19.16 5.62 25.68
N PRO A 194 -19.19 5.69 27.02
CA PRO A 194 -18.34 6.63 27.76
C PRO A 194 -16.87 6.35 27.54
N ARG A 195 -16.07 7.37 27.22
CA ARG A 195 -14.64 7.27 26.90
C ARG A 195 -13.79 6.70 28.02
N GLY A 196 -14.05 7.08 29.28
CA GLY A 196 -13.27 6.62 30.42
C GLY A 196 -13.27 5.10 30.64
N PRO A 197 -14.41 4.41 30.63
CA PRO A 197 -14.46 2.94 30.67
C PRO A 197 -13.76 2.28 29.48
N LEU A 198 -13.90 2.83 28.26
CA LEU A 198 -13.22 2.30 27.05
C LEU A 198 -11.70 2.40 27.20
N GLU A 199 -11.19 3.54 27.66
CA GLU A 199 -9.76 3.76 27.88
C GLU A 199 -9.17 2.80 28.91
N ARG A 200 -9.86 2.60 30.04
CA ARG A 200 -9.39 1.68 31.09
C ARG A 200 -9.32 0.23 30.62
N ARG A 201 -10.20 -0.19 29.72
CA ARG A 201 -10.29 -1.58 29.28
C ARG A 201 -9.45 -1.88 28.03
N PHE A 202 -9.45 -0.99 27.05
CA PHE A 202 -8.81 -1.20 25.75
C PHE A 202 -7.59 -0.30 25.53
N GLY A 203 -7.29 0.59 26.47
CA GLY A 203 -6.25 1.60 26.32
C GLY A 203 -6.64 2.72 25.36
N LEU A 204 -5.65 3.55 25.03
CA LEU A 204 -5.84 4.70 24.13
C LEU A 204 -5.96 4.32 22.63
N SER A 205 -5.60 3.09 22.26
CA SER A 205 -5.56 2.65 20.85
C SER A 205 -6.93 2.74 20.19
N VAL A 206 -7.95 2.19 20.82
CA VAL A 206 -9.33 2.17 20.28
C VAL A 206 -9.89 3.60 20.16
N LEU A 207 -9.71 4.42 21.19
CA LEU A 207 -10.16 5.83 21.18
C LEU A 207 -9.42 6.64 20.11
N LYS A 208 -8.12 6.44 19.98
CA LYS A 208 -7.32 7.14 18.96
C LYS A 208 -7.78 6.78 17.54
N ARG A 209 -8.01 5.50 17.26
CA ARG A 209 -8.52 5.05 15.95
C ARG A 209 -9.91 5.60 15.66
N LEU A 210 -10.79 5.61 16.66
CA LEU A 210 -12.11 6.21 16.57
C LEU A 210 -12.01 7.70 16.25
N ASP A 211 -11.19 8.45 16.98
CA ASP A 211 -11.01 9.89 16.78
C ASP A 211 -10.35 10.21 15.42
N GLN A 212 -9.42 9.39 14.96
CA GLN A 212 -8.84 9.50 13.62
C GLN A 212 -9.88 9.26 12.53
N ALA A 213 -10.76 8.26 12.69
CA ALA A 213 -11.81 7.98 11.72
C ALA A 213 -12.80 9.15 11.58
N PHE A 214 -13.19 9.77 12.71
CA PHE A 214 -14.09 10.94 12.74
C PHE A 214 -13.37 12.28 12.51
N GLY A 215 -12.06 12.30 12.26
CA GLY A 215 -11.30 13.53 12.04
C GLY A 215 -11.07 14.41 13.28
N ARG A 216 -11.36 13.92 14.48
CA ARG A 216 -11.13 14.62 15.76
C ARG A 216 -9.64 14.62 16.14
N CYS A 217 -8.88 13.67 15.64
CA CYS A 217 -7.43 13.57 15.77
C CYS A 217 -6.80 13.47 14.40
N SER A 218 -5.80 14.31 14.13
CA SER A 218 -5.09 14.28 12.85
C SER A 218 -4.31 12.98 12.66
N GLU A 219 -4.34 12.47 11.45
CA GLU A 219 -3.54 11.33 11.03
C GLU A 219 -2.64 11.78 9.88
N PRO A 220 -1.37 12.13 10.16
CA PRO A 220 -0.48 12.57 9.09
C PRO A 220 -0.17 11.41 8.15
N ILE A 221 -0.26 11.67 6.85
CA ILE A 221 0.27 10.76 5.83
C ILE A 221 1.79 10.83 5.94
N SER A 222 2.41 9.72 6.31
CA SER A 222 3.87 9.63 6.32
C SER A 222 4.35 9.67 4.88
N ASN A 223 4.77 10.84 4.41
CA ASN A 223 5.60 10.88 3.22
C ASN A 223 6.90 10.13 3.56
N ILE A 224 7.04 8.94 3.00
CA ILE A 224 8.38 8.51 2.68
C ILE A 224 8.82 9.55 1.65
N GLU A 225 9.84 10.35 1.99
CA GLU A 225 10.45 11.30 1.05
C GLU A 225 10.45 10.65 -0.32
N PRO A 226 9.98 11.33 -1.38
CA PRO A 226 10.04 10.76 -2.71
C PRO A 226 11.50 10.42 -2.94
N ASN A 227 11.82 9.14 -2.83
CA ASN A 227 13.12 8.67 -3.25
C ASN A 227 13.12 8.84 -4.76
N ILE A 228 13.51 10.02 -5.22
CA ILE A 228 13.72 10.29 -6.65
C ILE A 228 14.90 9.40 -7.03
N TYR A 229 14.57 8.16 -7.38
CA TYR A 229 15.58 7.22 -7.85
C TYR A 229 15.93 7.54 -9.30
N PHE A 230 16.93 8.37 -9.48
CA PHE A 230 17.58 8.39 -10.77
C PHE A 230 18.34 7.08 -10.94
N SER A 231 18.11 6.41 -12.04
CA SER A 231 18.88 5.21 -12.35
C SER A 231 19.34 5.23 -13.80
N VAL A 232 20.55 4.74 -14.00
CA VAL A 232 21.13 4.45 -15.32
C VAL A 232 21.59 3.02 -15.33
N ARG A 233 21.33 2.31 -16.43
CA ARG A 233 21.75 0.92 -16.62
C ARG A 233 22.60 0.79 -17.87
N MET A 234 23.51 -0.18 -17.84
CA MET A 234 24.31 -0.60 -18.99
C MET A 234 24.31 -2.13 -19.03
N THR A 235 24.00 -2.70 -20.19
CA THR A 235 24.05 -4.15 -20.45
C THR A 235 25.15 -4.39 -21.45
N PHE A 236 25.96 -5.41 -21.24
CA PHE A 236 27.12 -5.70 -22.07
C PHE A 236 26.74 -6.85 -23.05
N PRO A 237 27.15 -6.76 -24.34
CA PRO A 237 26.95 -7.85 -25.29
C PRO A 237 27.70 -9.12 -24.88
N GLU A 238 28.90 -8.94 -24.31
CA GLU A 238 29.73 -9.97 -23.70
C GLU A 238 30.04 -9.56 -22.27
N PRO A 239 30.02 -10.50 -21.31
CA PRO A 239 30.31 -10.19 -19.92
C PRO A 239 31.72 -9.64 -19.74
N ILE A 240 31.82 -8.57 -18.92
CA ILE A 240 33.12 -7.95 -18.64
C ILE A 240 33.70 -8.52 -17.34
N GLU A 241 34.98 -8.87 -17.36
CA GLU A 241 35.71 -9.44 -16.21
C GLU A 241 36.85 -8.54 -15.76
N LEU A 242 37.39 -7.73 -16.69
CA LEU A 242 38.54 -6.90 -16.40
C LEU A 242 38.11 -5.68 -15.55
N GLN A 243 38.84 -5.45 -14.49
CA GLN A 243 38.60 -4.34 -13.57
C GLN A 243 38.61 -2.96 -14.27
N ASN A 244 39.48 -2.79 -15.27
CA ASN A 244 39.54 -1.55 -16.04
C ASN A 244 38.27 -1.31 -16.85
N ASP A 245 37.68 -2.35 -17.41
CA ASP A 245 36.43 -2.26 -18.17
C ASP A 245 35.23 -1.93 -17.24
N ILE A 246 35.23 -2.53 -16.06
CA ILE A 246 34.21 -2.26 -15.03
C ILE A 246 34.33 -0.79 -14.56
N LEU A 247 35.52 -0.26 -14.37
CA LEU A 247 35.74 1.14 -14.01
C LEU A 247 35.30 2.08 -15.14
N ALA A 248 35.67 1.78 -16.40
CA ALA A 248 35.22 2.56 -17.55
C ALA A 248 33.70 2.56 -17.72
N ALA A 249 33.06 1.41 -17.49
CA ALA A 249 31.59 1.32 -17.47
C ALA A 249 30.96 2.13 -16.33
N THR A 250 31.57 2.10 -15.13
CA THR A 250 31.13 2.90 -13.98
C THR A 250 31.22 4.40 -14.26
N GLU A 251 32.33 4.87 -14.89
CA GLU A 251 32.50 6.25 -15.29
C GLU A 251 31.41 6.70 -16.28
N ARG A 252 31.11 5.89 -17.29
CA ARG A 252 30.04 6.18 -18.26
C ARG A 252 28.67 6.25 -17.60
N LEU A 253 28.38 5.34 -16.68
CA LEU A 253 27.14 5.34 -15.90
C LEU A 253 27.03 6.61 -15.06
N LEU A 254 28.11 7.01 -14.37
CA LEU A 254 28.16 8.24 -13.56
C LEU A 254 27.97 9.49 -14.41
N THR A 255 28.60 9.57 -15.59
CA THR A 255 28.45 10.70 -16.52
C THR A 255 26.99 10.84 -16.96
N SER A 256 26.38 9.74 -17.41
CA SER A 256 24.96 9.74 -17.82
C SER A 256 24.01 10.07 -16.67
N LEU A 257 24.36 9.64 -15.46
CA LEU A 257 23.60 9.95 -14.25
C LEU A 257 23.71 11.43 -13.90
N GLY A 258 24.95 11.99 -13.95
CA GLY A 258 25.22 13.39 -13.68
C GLY A 258 24.43 14.33 -14.58
N GLU A 259 24.33 14.01 -15.86
CA GLU A 259 23.51 14.77 -16.81
C GLU A 259 22.02 14.76 -16.43
N LYS A 260 21.48 13.61 -16.01
CA LYS A 260 20.10 13.48 -15.59
C LYS A 260 19.81 14.24 -14.29
N VAL A 261 20.69 14.13 -13.30
CA VAL A 261 20.54 14.79 -12.00
C VAL A 261 20.66 16.30 -12.15
N SER A 262 21.65 16.79 -12.91
CA SER A 262 21.85 18.22 -13.15
C SER A 262 20.69 18.88 -13.87
N LYS A 263 20.08 18.21 -14.86
CA LYS A 263 18.90 18.72 -15.58
C LYS A 263 17.69 18.94 -14.65
N ASN A 264 17.60 18.19 -13.57
CA ASN A 264 16.50 18.29 -12.62
C ASN A 264 16.83 19.12 -11.38
N GLY A 265 18.02 19.73 -11.30
CA GLY A 265 18.43 20.57 -10.18
C GLY A 265 18.63 19.82 -8.86
N ASN A 266 18.78 18.50 -8.90
CA ASN A 266 18.90 17.66 -7.72
C ASN A 266 20.37 17.48 -7.30
N ILE A 267 20.59 17.11 -6.06
CA ILE A 267 21.89 16.85 -5.44
C ILE A 267 21.97 15.38 -5.02
N ILE A 268 23.15 14.79 -5.17
CA ILE A 268 23.38 13.38 -4.85
C ILE A 268 23.85 13.25 -3.40
N LYS A 269 23.16 12.37 -2.63
CA LYS A 269 23.51 12.07 -1.24
C LYS A 269 23.93 10.62 -1.05
N ARG A 270 23.26 9.70 -1.74
CA ARG A 270 23.52 8.27 -1.68
C ARG A 270 23.51 7.67 -3.07
N LEU A 271 24.45 6.78 -3.35
CA LEU A 271 24.53 6.03 -4.60
C LEU A 271 24.68 4.55 -4.31
N GLN A 272 24.01 3.74 -5.12
CA GLN A 272 24.16 2.29 -5.12
C GLN A 272 24.52 1.83 -6.52
N LEU A 273 25.62 1.08 -6.66
CA LEU A 273 26.05 0.46 -7.90
C LEU A 273 25.82 -1.05 -7.80
N HIS A 274 24.98 -1.55 -8.67
CA HIS A 274 24.58 -2.95 -8.75
C HIS A 274 25.29 -3.62 -9.91
N PHE A 275 25.91 -4.77 -9.65
CA PHE A 275 26.55 -5.64 -10.61
C PHE A 275 25.74 -6.92 -10.71
N TYR A 276 25.26 -7.25 -11.89
CA TYR A 276 24.58 -8.50 -12.18
C TYR A 276 25.57 -9.43 -12.87
N LEU A 277 25.86 -10.54 -12.21
CA LEU A 277 26.84 -11.53 -12.67
C LEU A 277 26.16 -12.63 -13.52
N ILE A 278 26.92 -13.34 -14.33
CA ILE A 278 26.42 -14.45 -15.17
C ILE A 278 25.77 -15.55 -14.34
N ASN A 279 26.29 -15.83 -13.14
CA ASN A 279 25.77 -16.83 -12.22
C ASN A 279 24.45 -16.42 -11.54
N HIS A 280 23.81 -15.33 -12.00
CA HIS A 280 22.60 -14.71 -11.43
C HIS A 280 22.76 -14.12 -10.02
N GLU A 281 23.99 -14.02 -9.51
CA GLU A 281 24.26 -13.28 -8.28
C GLU A 281 24.24 -11.77 -8.54
N GLU A 282 23.78 -11.02 -7.56
CA GLU A 282 23.83 -9.57 -7.54
C GLU A 282 24.82 -9.11 -6.47
N LYS A 283 25.74 -8.22 -6.85
CA LYS A 283 26.64 -7.55 -5.90
C LYS A 283 26.34 -6.06 -5.90
N ILE A 284 26.33 -5.45 -4.70
CA ILE A 284 25.95 -4.06 -4.52
C ILE A 284 27.06 -3.34 -3.79
N ILE A 285 27.45 -2.19 -4.31
CA ILE A 285 28.30 -1.21 -3.64
C ILE A 285 27.46 0.00 -3.29
N GLU A 286 27.48 0.44 -2.03
CA GLU A 286 26.83 1.65 -1.57
C GLU A 286 27.86 2.70 -1.19
N VAL A 287 27.66 3.92 -1.70
CA VAL A 287 28.47 5.10 -1.38
C VAL A 287 27.55 6.17 -0.81
N ASN A 288 27.82 6.55 0.44
CA ASN A 288 27.14 7.64 1.12
C ASN A 288 28.07 8.86 1.14
N LEU A 289 27.58 10.00 0.66
CA LEU A 289 28.34 11.25 0.60
C LEU A 289 28.06 12.06 1.86
N SER A 290 29.11 12.47 2.56
CA SER A 290 29.00 13.34 3.75
C SER A 290 28.48 14.74 3.41
N GLN A 291 28.77 15.20 2.21
CA GLN A 291 28.24 16.45 1.65
C GLN A 291 27.63 16.15 0.29
N ALA A 292 26.43 16.69 0.06
CA ALA A 292 25.77 16.58 -1.23
C ALA A 292 26.65 17.24 -2.31
N THR A 293 27.01 16.50 -3.35
CA THR A 293 27.89 16.97 -4.42
C THR A 293 27.40 16.52 -5.79
N VAL A 294 27.78 17.27 -6.80
CA VAL A 294 27.58 16.93 -8.23
C VAL A 294 28.89 16.49 -8.87
N SER A 295 30.03 16.50 -8.12
CA SER A 295 31.33 16.12 -8.66
C SER A 295 31.46 14.62 -8.89
N MET A 296 31.30 14.20 -10.15
CA MET A 296 31.34 12.79 -10.56
C MET A 296 32.74 12.16 -10.36
N GLU A 297 33.82 12.94 -10.48
CA GLU A 297 35.20 12.47 -10.26
C GLU A 297 35.42 11.98 -8.82
N LYS A 298 34.91 12.72 -7.82
CA LYS A 298 35.02 12.33 -6.41
C LYS A 298 34.23 11.04 -6.14
N ILE A 299 33.05 10.91 -6.74
CA ILE A 299 32.20 9.73 -6.61
C ILE A 299 32.88 8.52 -7.28
N LEU A 300 33.50 8.70 -8.47
CA LEU A 300 34.21 7.64 -9.17
C LEU A 300 35.37 7.10 -8.33
N ASN A 301 36.14 7.98 -7.70
CA ASN A 301 37.24 7.58 -6.82
C ASN A 301 36.78 6.75 -5.61
N LEU A 302 35.61 7.07 -5.05
CA LEU A 302 35.03 6.27 -3.96
C LEU A 302 34.59 4.88 -4.44
N PHE A 303 34.00 4.79 -5.62
CA PHE A 303 33.64 3.50 -6.22
C PHE A 303 34.89 2.68 -6.57
N LYS A 304 35.92 3.28 -7.10
CA LYS A 304 37.17 2.61 -7.43
C LYS A 304 37.76 1.85 -6.24
N LEU A 305 37.86 2.51 -5.07
CA LEU A 305 38.34 1.88 -3.84
C LEU A 305 37.50 0.69 -3.35
N GLN A 306 36.21 0.70 -3.66
CA GLN A 306 35.33 -0.39 -3.27
C GLN A 306 35.30 -1.50 -4.31
N ILE A 307 35.35 -1.18 -5.60
CA ILE A 307 35.43 -2.15 -6.70
C ILE A 307 36.73 -2.99 -6.58
N GLU A 308 37.83 -2.40 -6.18
CA GLU A 308 39.08 -3.11 -5.96
C GLU A 308 39.01 -4.21 -4.88
N LYS A 309 38.07 -4.08 -3.94
CA LYS A 309 37.83 -5.05 -2.86
C LYS A 309 36.83 -6.13 -3.23
N LEU A 310 36.09 -5.93 -4.33
CA LEU A 310 35.07 -6.86 -4.77
C LEU A 310 35.68 -7.95 -5.64
N ASN A 311 35.25 -9.16 -5.37
CA ASN A 311 35.57 -10.32 -6.18
C ASN A 311 34.48 -10.52 -7.23
N LEU A 312 34.78 -10.24 -8.51
CA LEU A 312 33.86 -10.29 -9.64
C LEU A 312 34.29 -11.37 -10.67
N PHE A 313 34.79 -12.51 -10.20
CA PHE A 313 35.35 -13.59 -11.05
C PHE A 313 34.37 -14.20 -12.08
N PHE A 314 33.07 -14.02 -11.93
CA PHE A 314 32.08 -14.65 -12.79
C PHE A 314 31.64 -13.80 -13.99
N GLY A 315 32.33 -12.70 -14.24
CA GLY A 315 31.94 -11.76 -15.30
C GLY A 315 30.63 -11.00 -15.01
N VAL A 316 30.60 -9.73 -15.39
CA VAL A 316 29.46 -8.83 -15.19
C VAL A 316 28.71 -8.70 -16.51
N ASP A 317 27.44 -9.14 -16.52
CA ASP A 317 26.52 -9.06 -17.64
C ASP A 317 25.87 -7.68 -17.75
N ARG A 318 25.55 -7.08 -16.59
CA ARG A 318 24.85 -5.79 -16.50
C ARG A 318 25.30 -5.01 -15.29
N MET A 319 25.32 -3.71 -15.46
CA MET A 319 25.52 -2.77 -14.33
C MET A 319 24.37 -1.78 -14.26
N ARG A 320 24.03 -1.37 -13.06
CA ARG A 320 23.02 -0.34 -12.82
C ARG A 320 23.41 0.54 -11.64
N ILE A 321 23.28 1.85 -11.80
CA ILE A 321 23.51 2.81 -10.73
C ILE A 321 22.20 3.47 -10.33
N TYR A 322 22.00 3.63 -9.03
CA TYR A 322 20.86 4.29 -8.43
C TYR A 322 21.33 5.47 -7.56
N VAL A 323 20.54 6.53 -7.53
CA VAL A 323 20.71 7.70 -6.65
C VAL A 323 19.46 7.90 -5.82
N SER A 324 19.64 8.17 -4.55
CA SER A 324 18.59 8.60 -3.63
C SER A 324 19.02 9.84 -2.85
#